data_334f32125a4004af921f20848cf3bc88
#
_entry.id   334f32125a4004af921f20848cf3bc88
#
_cell.length_a   1.000
_cell.length_b   1.000
_cell.length_c   1.000
_cell.angle_alpha   90.00
_cell.angle_beta   90.00
_cell.angle_gamma   90.00
#
_symmetry.space_group_name_H-M   'P 1'
#
loop_
_entity.id
_entity.type
_entity.pdbx_description
1 polymer ?
#
loop_
_entity_poly.entity_id
_entity_poly.type
_entity_poly.pdbx_seq_one_letter_code
_entity_poly.pdbx_strand_id
1 'polypeptide(L)'
;MKKMIALALAALMIMSVFAGCGSKEAAEEKDYSSMTLEELKPLVKTLNEGKLTMVTSPDFAPYEFYALNENGEPTLSGFDIALGHYIADALGLTLEVIPMDFDGTITELANKKADIGMAGYSPDPAREKVMSFSAVYYTGGQSFVTVNDKASQFTALGDINKADYQIGAQIGSIQAKLAKEHAPDADIVELSKVTDIIAELLSGKLDGAFIETVPAQAYAANYPELNLVLDVPYEAEGSVVGINKDNAALLAAVNLIIGQALEDGSMAQFVADANELAAGDKFEGLLDENGQVAE
;
A
#
# COMPACT_ATOMS: atom_id res chain seq x y z
N MET A 1 -60.08 51.90 5.73
CA MET A 1 -60.09 50.56 5.12
C MET A 1 -59.03 50.32 4.08
N LYS A 2 -58.70 51.28 3.20
CA LYS A 2 -57.56 51.04 2.18
C LYS A 2 -56.13 50.88 2.73
N LYS A 3 -55.83 51.41 3.92
CA LYS A 3 -54.51 51.31 4.55
C LYS A 3 -54.30 50.01 5.34
N MET A 4 -55.33 49.32 5.75
CA MET A 4 -55.22 48.06 6.45
C MET A 4 -55.06 46.86 5.48
N ILE A 5 -55.58 46.99 4.27
CA ILE A 5 -55.43 45.96 3.22
C ILE A 5 -54.00 45.94 2.66
N ALA A 6 -53.30 47.09 2.61
CA ALA A 6 -51.91 47.17 2.16
C ALA A 6 -50.92 46.54 3.16
N LEU A 7 -51.23 46.57 4.47
CA LEU A 7 -50.37 45.91 5.48
C LEU A 7 -50.54 44.40 5.51
N ALA A 8 -51.76 43.88 5.20
CA ALA A 8 -52.00 42.45 5.15
C ALA A 8 -51.34 41.77 3.93
N LEU A 9 -51.26 42.47 2.79
CA LEU A 9 -50.55 41.98 1.59
C LEU A 9 -49.02 42.02 1.73
N ALA A 10 -48.47 42.98 2.49
CA ALA A 10 -47.04 43.04 2.76
C ALA A 10 -46.58 41.93 3.75
N ALA A 11 -47.45 41.53 4.68
CA ALA A 11 -47.15 40.44 5.62
C ALA A 11 -47.17 39.04 4.94
N LEU A 12 -48.01 38.86 3.88
CA LEU A 12 -48.05 37.60 3.12
C LEU A 12 -46.85 37.42 2.16
N MET A 13 -46.22 38.50 1.71
CA MET A 13 -45.00 38.42 0.84
C MET A 13 -43.72 38.19 1.62
N ILE A 14 -43.66 38.41 2.93
CA ILE A 14 -42.49 38.18 3.76
C ILE A 14 -42.44 36.70 4.21
N MET A 15 -43.53 35.95 4.22
CA MET A 15 -43.53 34.53 4.59
C MET A 15 -43.17 33.58 3.44
N SER A 16 -43.04 34.06 2.20
CA SER A 16 -42.64 33.21 1.04
C SER A 16 -41.16 33.19 0.72
N VAL A 17 -40.31 33.93 1.47
CA VAL A 17 -38.87 33.98 1.22
C VAL A 17 -38.05 33.09 2.17
N PHE A 18 -38.69 32.49 3.20
CA PHE A 18 -38.02 31.59 4.15
C PHE A 18 -38.22 30.08 3.90
N ALA A 19 -38.86 29.70 2.80
CA ALA A 19 -39.09 28.29 2.44
C ALA A 19 -38.07 27.77 1.38
N GLY A 20 -36.95 28.44 1.20
CA GLY A 20 -35.94 28.13 0.18
C GLY A 20 -34.55 27.85 0.68
N CYS A 21 -34.31 27.63 1.99
CA CYS A 21 -33.12 26.93 2.46
C CYS A 21 -33.41 25.45 2.48
N GLY A 22 -33.19 24.79 1.35
CA GLY A 22 -32.96 23.35 1.32
C GLY A 22 -31.76 23.09 2.21
N SER A 23 -32.00 22.65 3.45
CA SER A 23 -30.99 21.88 4.18
C SER A 23 -30.59 20.77 3.21
N LYS A 24 -29.34 20.79 2.70
CA LYS A 24 -28.72 19.55 2.32
C LYS A 24 -28.81 18.70 3.59
N GLU A 25 -29.74 17.74 3.59
CA GLU A 25 -29.64 16.61 4.50
C GLU A 25 -28.22 16.10 4.31
N ALA A 26 -27.40 16.25 5.35
CA ALA A 26 -26.19 15.50 5.43
C ALA A 26 -26.66 14.05 5.28
N ALA A 27 -26.29 13.40 4.20
CA ALA A 27 -26.59 12.00 4.01
C ALA A 27 -26.08 11.32 5.29
N GLU A 28 -26.98 10.71 6.05
CA GLU A 28 -26.58 9.93 7.23
C GLU A 28 -25.54 8.93 6.72
N GLU A 29 -24.34 9.05 7.24
CA GLU A 29 -23.25 8.15 6.89
C GLU A 29 -23.66 6.76 7.35
N LYS A 30 -24.00 5.89 6.42
CA LYS A 30 -24.55 4.57 6.72
C LYS A 30 -23.49 3.79 7.48
N ASP A 31 -23.82 3.38 8.70
CA ASP A 31 -22.93 2.52 9.51
C ASP A 31 -22.97 1.09 8.94
N TYR A 32 -21.83 0.67 8.40
CA TYR A 32 -21.64 -0.66 7.84
C TYR A 32 -21.00 -1.64 8.86
N SER A 33 -20.58 -1.18 10.05
CA SER A 33 -19.78 -1.95 11.00
C SER A 33 -20.51 -3.17 11.60
N SER A 34 -21.83 -3.15 11.61
CA SER A 34 -22.69 -4.21 12.16
C SER A 34 -23.23 -5.17 11.09
N MET A 35 -22.91 -4.95 9.81
CA MET A 35 -23.43 -5.74 8.69
C MET A 35 -22.57 -7.01 8.48
N THR A 36 -23.25 -8.08 8.10
CA THR A 36 -22.57 -9.31 7.63
C THR A 36 -22.02 -9.14 6.23
N LEU A 37 -21.09 -10.02 5.81
CA LEU A 37 -20.55 -9.99 4.46
C LEU A 37 -21.62 -10.14 3.39
N GLU A 38 -22.63 -11.00 3.61
CA GLU A 38 -23.74 -11.21 2.67
C GLU A 38 -24.62 -9.96 2.50
N GLU A 39 -24.76 -9.16 3.56
CA GLU A 39 -25.48 -7.88 3.49
C GLU A 39 -24.66 -6.77 2.82
N LEU A 40 -23.33 -6.85 2.91
CA LEU A 40 -22.40 -5.89 2.29
C LEU A 40 -22.20 -6.13 0.79
N LYS A 41 -22.12 -7.38 0.34
CA LYS A 41 -21.89 -7.74 -1.07
C LYS A 41 -22.73 -6.93 -2.07
N PRO A 42 -24.07 -6.82 -1.93
CA PRO A 42 -24.89 -6.04 -2.87
C PRO A 42 -24.69 -4.53 -2.78
N LEU A 43 -23.99 -4.02 -1.76
CA LEU A 43 -23.71 -2.61 -1.54
C LEU A 43 -22.33 -2.20 -2.04
N VAL A 44 -21.42 -3.16 -2.22
CA VAL A 44 -20.09 -2.94 -2.79
C VAL A 44 -20.24 -2.46 -4.23
N LYS A 45 -19.58 -1.36 -4.55
CA LYS A 45 -19.51 -0.82 -5.90
C LYS A 45 -18.08 -0.87 -6.38
N THR A 46 -17.85 -1.46 -7.53
CA THR A 46 -16.55 -1.50 -8.19
C THR A 46 -16.55 -0.64 -9.45
N LEU A 47 -15.37 -0.25 -9.89
CA LEU A 47 -15.19 0.54 -11.12
C LEU A 47 -15.69 -0.20 -12.35
N ASN A 48 -15.44 -1.50 -12.40
CA ASN A 48 -15.87 -2.38 -13.47
C ASN A 48 -16.82 -3.44 -12.89
N GLU A 49 -18.01 -3.56 -13.46
CA GLU A 49 -19.00 -4.54 -13.00
C GLU A 49 -18.43 -5.97 -13.01
N GLY A 50 -18.59 -6.68 -11.90
CA GLY A 50 -18.09 -8.05 -11.73
C GLY A 50 -16.59 -8.19 -11.50
N LYS A 51 -15.85 -7.08 -11.42
CA LYS A 51 -14.40 -7.10 -11.18
C LYS A 51 -14.02 -6.28 -9.95
N LEU A 52 -12.96 -6.71 -9.28
CA LEU A 52 -12.24 -5.94 -8.28
C LEU A 52 -10.90 -5.52 -8.90
N THR A 53 -10.73 -4.22 -9.16
CA THR A 53 -9.50 -3.67 -9.75
C THR A 53 -8.51 -3.35 -8.65
N MET A 54 -7.35 -4.01 -8.67
CA MET A 54 -6.27 -3.86 -7.70
C MET A 54 -5.01 -3.31 -8.37
N VAL A 55 -4.44 -2.24 -7.81
CA VAL A 55 -3.11 -1.74 -8.19
C VAL A 55 -2.05 -2.26 -7.24
N THR A 56 -0.86 -2.60 -7.76
CA THR A 56 0.24 -3.21 -7.00
C THR A 56 1.61 -2.84 -7.60
N SER A 57 2.70 -3.00 -6.83
CA SER A 57 4.08 -2.69 -7.26
C SER A 57 4.97 -3.94 -7.11
N PRO A 58 5.10 -4.78 -8.18
CA PRO A 58 5.65 -6.13 -8.07
C PRO A 58 7.18 -6.19 -8.03
N ASP A 59 7.78 -5.44 -7.12
CA ASP A 59 9.21 -5.39 -6.78
C ASP A 59 9.45 -5.58 -5.27
N PHE A 60 8.43 -6.12 -4.55
CA PHE A 60 8.38 -6.12 -3.09
C PHE A 60 8.12 -7.52 -2.50
N ALA A 61 8.95 -8.51 -2.91
CA ALA A 61 8.84 -9.88 -2.42
C ALA A 61 9.01 -9.96 -0.88
N PRO A 62 8.22 -10.75 -0.19
CA PRO A 62 7.20 -11.71 -0.63
C PRO A 62 5.77 -11.15 -0.72
N TYR A 63 5.57 -9.83 -0.60
CA TYR A 63 4.26 -9.18 -0.72
C TYR A 63 3.69 -9.33 -2.14
N GLU A 64 4.37 -8.74 -3.12
CA GLU A 64 4.05 -8.81 -4.55
C GLU A 64 5.33 -8.78 -5.39
N PHE A 65 5.45 -9.73 -6.28
CA PHE A 65 6.63 -9.91 -7.13
C PHE A 65 6.33 -10.83 -8.30
N TYR A 66 7.23 -10.90 -9.27
CA TYR A 66 7.16 -11.91 -10.32
C TYR A 66 7.97 -13.14 -9.91
N ALA A 67 7.29 -14.29 -9.80
CA ALA A 67 7.94 -15.60 -9.67
C ALA A 67 7.89 -16.34 -11.01
N LEU A 68 8.89 -17.17 -11.27
CA LEU A 68 8.86 -18.05 -12.45
C LEU A 68 7.93 -19.22 -12.20
N ASN A 69 6.99 -19.46 -13.12
CA ASN A 69 6.13 -20.64 -13.10
C ASN A 69 6.91 -21.89 -13.57
N GLU A 70 6.24 -23.04 -13.60
CA GLU A 70 6.84 -24.32 -14.04
C GLU A 70 7.40 -24.28 -15.47
N ASN A 71 6.95 -23.34 -16.31
CA ASN A 71 7.41 -23.17 -17.69
C ASN A 71 8.55 -22.14 -17.78
N GLY A 72 8.97 -21.52 -16.68
CA GLY A 72 9.97 -20.45 -16.65
C GLY A 72 9.41 -19.08 -17.06
N GLU A 73 8.08 -18.89 -17.06
CA GLU A 73 7.45 -17.63 -17.41
C GLU A 73 7.17 -16.80 -16.13
N PRO A 74 7.43 -15.48 -16.14
CA PRO A 74 7.12 -14.61 -15.01
C PRO A 74 5.62 -14.60 -14.71
N THR A 75 5.25 -14.88 -13.47
CA THR A 75 3.86 -14.88 -12.99
C THR A 75 3.77 -14.02 -11.74
N LEU A 76 2.84 -13.08 -11.74
CA LEU A 76 2.60 -12.21 -10.59
C LEU A 76 2.17 -13.04 -9.39
N SER A 77 2.90 -12.93 -8.30
CA SER A 77 2.81 -13.79 -7.11
C SER A 77 3.02 -12.96 -5.84
N GLY A 78 2.86 -13.59 -4.70
CA GLY A 78 3.05 -12.96 -3.39
C GLY A 78 1.79 -12.99 -2.53
N PHE A 79 1.94 -12.70 -1.24
CA PHE A 79 0.80 -12.82 -0.33
C PHE A 79 -0.21 -11.68 -0.47
N ASP A 80 0.18 -10.50 -0.98
CA ASP A 80 -0.76 -9.43 -1.36
C ASP A 80 -1.62 -9.87 -2.54
N ILE A 81 -1.03 -10.55 -3.52
CA ILE A 81 -1.75 -11.09 -4.66
C ILE A 81 -2.73 -12.19 -4.21
N ALA A 82 -2.28 -13.10 -3.34
CA ALA A 82 -3.11 -14.17 -2.80
C ALA A 82 -4.28 -13.61 -1.97
N LEU A 83 -4.03 -12.63 -1.10
CA LEU A 83 -5.08 -11.95 -0.33
C LEU A 83 -6.03 -11.18 -1.25
N GLY A 84 -5.53 -10.53 -2.30
CA GLY A 84 -6.37 -9.86 -3.32
C GLY A 84 -7.34 -10.83 -3.99
N HIS A 85 -6.88 -12.02 -4.39
CA HIS A 85 -7.75 -13.08 -4.91
C HIS A 85 -8.77 -13.55 -3.86
N TYR A 86 -8.33 -13.79 -2.63
CA TYR A 86 -9.22 -14.21 -1.54
C TYR A 86 -10.33 -13.17 -1.28
N ILE A 87 -10.00 -11.88 -1.31
CA ILE A 87 -10.98 -10.79 -1.17
C ILE A 87 -11.96 -10.79 -2.35
N ALA A 88 -11.47 -10.88 -3.59
CA ALA A 88 -12.31 -10.88 -4.77
C ALA A 88 -13.28 -12.07 -4.78
N ASP A 89 -12.78 -13.28 -4.51
CA ASP A 89 -13.57 -14.51 -4.46
C ASP A 89 -14.66 -14.43 -3.37
N ALA A 90 -14.31 -13.94 -2.17
CA ALA A 90 -15.27 -13.76 -1.08
C ALA A 90 -16.39 -12.78 -1.46
N LEU A 91 -16.09 -11.77 -2.28
CA LEU A 91 -17.07 -10.81 -2.80
C LEU A 91 -17.86 -11.32 -4.02
N GLY A 92 -17.46 -12.46 -4.62
CA GLY A 92 -18.01 -12.98 -5.86
C GLY A 92 -17.59 -12.17 -7.09
N LEU A 93 -16.40 -11.56 -7.05
CA LEU A 93 -15.81 -10.74 -8.10
C LEU A 93 -14.60 -11.44 -8.72
N THR A 94 -14.21 -11.04 -9.93
CA THR A 94 -12.94 -11.43 -10.54
C THR A 94 -11.88 -10.39 -10.22
N LEU A 95 -10.71 -10.80 -9.71
CA LEU A 95 -9.59 -9.89 -9.49
C LEU A 95 -8.97 -9.48 -10.82
N GLU A 96 -8.80 -8.17 -11.02
CA GLU A 96 -8.03 -7.57 -12.13
C GLU A 96 -6.85 -6.81 -11.52
N VAL A 97 -5.62 -7.33 -11.69
CA VAL A 97 -4.42 -6.73 -11.12
C VAL A 97 -3.72 -5.86 -12.16
N ILE A 98 -3.38 -4.62 -11.78
CA ILE A 98 -2.69 -3.64 -12.61
C ILE A 98 -1.34 -3.32 -11.95
N PRO A 99 -0.24 -3.90 -12.45
CA PRO A 99 1.10 -3.62 -11.94
C PRO A 99 1.61 -2.25 -12.39
N MET A 100 2.29 -1.54 -11.49
CA MET A 100 2.92 -0.24 -11.76
C MET A 100 3.97 0.08 -10.69
N ASP A 101 4.65 1.23 -10.81
CA ASP A 101 5.55 1.70 -9.76
C ASP A 101 4.77 2.11 -8.49
N PHE A 102 5.39 2.01 -7.33
CA PHE A 102 4.75 2.16 -6.01
C PHE A 102 3.98 3.49 -5.85
N ASP A 103 4.59 4.62 -6.19
CA ASP A 103 3.96 5.94 -6.10
C ASP A 103 2.79 6.10 -7.09
N GLY A 104 2.86 5.39 -8.21
CA GLY A 104 1.77 5.24 -9.18
C GLY A 104 0.55 4.58 -8.56
N THR A 105 0.72 3.53 -7.76
CA THR A 105 -0.40 2.82 -7.10
C THR A 105 -1.20 3.75 -6.19
N ILE A 106 -0.52 4.59 -5.41
CA ILE A 106 -1.15 5.60 -4.53
C ILE A 106 -1.91 6.64 -5.37
N THR A 107 -1.30 7.08 -6.47
CA THR A 107 -1.88 8.07 -7.38
C THR A 107 -3.13 7.56 -8.07
N GLU A 108 -3.11 6.32 -8.59
CA GLU A 108 -4.26 5.73 -9.30
C GLU A 108 -5.44 5.49 -8.33
N LEU A 109 -5.15 5.05 -7.10
CA LEU A 109 -6.18 4.88 -6.07
C LEU A 109 -6.78 6.23 -5.65
N ALA A 110 -5.95 7.26 -5.44
CA ALA A 110 -6.40 8.62 -5.11
C ALA A 110 -7.27 9.23 -6.21
N ASN A 111 -6.98 8.90 -7.48
CA ASN A 111 -7.75 9.34 -8.65
C ASN A 111 -8.96 8.44 -8.96
N LYS A 112 -9.27 7.48 -8.10
CA LYS A 112 -10.42 6.55 -8.23
C LYS A 112 -10.35 5.71 -9.52
N LYS A 113 -9.15 5.30 -9.92
CA LYS A 113 -8.92 4.44 -11.08
C LYS A 113 -8.63 2.98 -10.69
N ALA A 114 -8.59 2.69 -9.40
CA ALA A 114 -8.58 1.36 -8.82
C ALA A 114 -9.58 1.29 -7.67
N ASP A 115 -10.10 0.10 -7.39
CA ASP A 115 -10.98 -0.16 -6.25
C ASP A 115 -10.17 -0.28 -4.98
N ILE A 116 -9.06 -1.02 -5.06
CA ILE A 116 -8.12 -1.27 -3.97
C ILE A 116 -6.67 -1.11 -4.45
N GLY A 117 -5.78 -0.85 -3.49
CA GLY A 117 -4.34 -0.89 -3.68
C GLY A 117 -3.70 -1.78 -2.62
N MET A 118 -2.81 -2.66 -3.04
CA MET A 118 -2.04 -3.56 -2.19
C MET A 118 -0.60 -3.56 -2.69
N ALA A 119 0.32 -3.07 -1.88
CA ALA A 119 1.75 -2.97 -2.15
C ALA A 119 2.49 -2.74 -0.82
N GLY A 120 2.25 -3.60 0.17
CA GLY A 120 2.82 -3.45 1.50
C GLY A 120 2.50 -2.09 2.15
N TYR A 121 1.32 -1.52 1.92
CA TYR A 121 1.00 -0.18 2.41
C TYR A 121 1.00 -0.10 3.92
N SER A 122 1.83 0.75 4.50
CA SER A 122 1.70 1.18 5.89
C SER A 122 0.68 2.32 6.00
N PRO A 123 -0.12 2.36 7.07
CA PRO A 123 -0.97 3.51 7.38
C PRO A 123 -0.14 4.80 7.46
N ASP A 124 -0.64 5.86 6.85
CA ASP A 124 0.04 7.16 6.82
C ASP A 124 -0.98 8.30 6.78
N PRO A 125 -0.88 9.31 7.68
CA PRO A 125 -1.86 10.41 7.75
C PRO A 125 -1.97 11.24 6.47
N ALA A 126 -0.92 11.28 5.62
CA ALA A 126 -1.01 11.97 4.35
C ALA A 126 -1.81 11.17 3.32
N ARG A 127 -1.66 9.84 3.33
CA ARG A 127 -2.43 8.93 2.46
C ARG A 127 -3.88 8.82 2.90
N GLU A 128 -4.19 8.91 4.21
CA GLU A 128 -5.56 8.91 4.73
C GLU A 128 -6.44 10.04 4.16
N LYS A 129 -5.84 11.11 3.65
CA LYS A 129 -6.58 12.20 3.00
C LYS A 129 -7.21 11.77 1.68
N VAL A 130 -6.64 10.77 1.00
CA VAL A 130 -7.00 10.37 -0.35
C VAL A 130 -7.53 8.94 -0.46
N MET A 131 -7.27 8.09 0.55
CA MET A 131 -7.77 6.72 0.62
C MET A 131 -8.18 6.37 2.05
N SER A 132 -8.96 5.31 2.21
CA SER A 132 -9.25 4.65 3.48
C SER A 132 -8.33 3.44 3.64
N PHE A 133 -8.01 3.08 4.87
CA PHE A 133 -7.21 1.90 5.17
C PHE A 133 -8.04 0.82 5.82
N SER A 134 -7.81 -0.42 5.43
CA SER A 134 -8.38 -1.60 6.08
C SER A 134 -7.78 -1.85 7.47
N ALA A 135 -8.30 -2.87 8.13
CA ALA A 135 -7.58 -3.52 9.23
C ALA A 135 -6.19 -4.01 8.75
N VAL A 136 -5.25 -4.10 9.69
CA VAL A 136 -3.91 -4.66 9.41
C VAL A 136 -4.03 -6.14 9.10
N TYR A 137 -3.45 -6.58 7.98
CA TYR A 137 -3.42 -7.99 7.58
C TYR A 137 -2.06 -8.67 7.84
N TYR A 138 -0.99 -7.86 7.94
CA TYR A 138 0.37 -8.35 8.21
C TYR A 138 1.16 -7.31 9.00
N THR A 139 2.10 -7.75 9.84
CA THR A 139 2.99 -6.86 10.60
C THR A 139 4.43 -7.12 10.20
N GLY A 140 5.07 -6.13 9.62
CA GLY A 140 6.49 -6.09 9.29
C GLY A 140 7.23 -5.04 10.12
N GLY A 141 8.51 -4.85 9.84
CA GLY A 141 9.37 -3.84 10.45
C GLY A 141 10.06 -3.00 9.39
N GLN A 142 10.91 -2.06 9.83
CA GLN A 142 11.74 -1.26 8.95
C GLN A 142 13.21 -1.53 9.25
N SER A 143 14.03 -1.62 8.22
CA SER A 143 15.47 -1.92 8.37
C SER A 143 16.33 -0.94 7.58
N PHE A 144 17.52 -0.71 8.08
CA PHE A 144 18.59 -0.13 7.29
C PHE A 144 19.51 -1.24 6.79
N VAL A 145 19.67 -1.28 5.47
CA VAL A 145 20.38 -2.31 4.72
C VAL A 145 21.62 -1.71 4.08
N THR A 146 22.72 -2.45 4.08
CA THR A 146 23.95 -2.10 3.38
C THR A 146 24.65 -3.37 2.88
N VAL A 147 25.80 -3.23 2.26
CA VAL A 147 26.66 -4.38 1.90
C VAL A 147 27.59 -4.77 3.04
N ASN A 148 28.01 -6.05 3.09
CA ASN A 148 28.86 -6.60 4.15
C ASN A 148 30.10 -5.76 4.44
N ASP A 149 30.76 -5.26 3.39
CA ASP A 149 32.01 -4.49 3.52
C ASP A 149 31.81 -3.13 4.21
N LYS A 150 30.58 -2.58 4.20
CA LYS A 150 30.22 -1.32 4.86
C LYS A 150 29.50 -1.52 6.19
N ALA A 151 29.06 -2.73 6.52
CA ALA A 151 28.21 -3.02 7.68
C ALA A 151 28.75 -2.48 9.01
N SER A 152 30.09 -2.56 9.23
CA SER A 152 30.72 -2.06 10.44
C SER A 152 30.70 -0.54 10.61
N GLN A 153 30.29 0.22 9.58
CA GLN A 153 30.16 1.68 9.61
C GLN A 153 28.83 2.15 10.21
N PHE A 154 27.84 1.24 10.30
CA PHE A 154 26.48 1.53 10.74
C PHE A 154 26.13 0.69 11.97
N THR A 155 26.44 1.23 13.15
CA THR A 155 26.18 0.58 14.45
C THR A 155 25.01 1.21 15.21
N ALA A 156 24.61 2.40 14.80
CA ALA A 156 23.46 3.14 15.31
C ALA A 156 22.85 4.03 14.22
N LEU A 157 21.58 4.39 14.36
CA LEU A 157 20.89 5.25 13.38
C LEU A 157 21.61 6.58 13.11
N GLY A 158 22.28 7.16 14.12
CA GLY A 158 23.06 8.38 13.95
C GLY A 158 24.28 8.24 13.03
N ASP A 159 24.76 7.03 12.79
CA ASP A 159 25.90 6.78 11.90
C ASP A 159 25.53 6.97 10.42
N ILE A 160 24.24 6.93 10.09
CA ILE A 160 23.72 7.06 8.72
C ILE A 160 23.78 8.52 8.24
N ASN A 161 23.68 9.48 9.17
CA ASN A 161 23.57 10.90 8.84
C ASN A 161 24.94 11.53 8.56
N LYS A 162 25.46 11.33 7.36
CA LYS A 162 26.72 11.96 6.89
C LYS A 162 26.54 12.52 5.48
N ALA A 163 27.05 13.71 5.26
CA ALA A 163 26.89 14.46 4.01
C ALA A 163 27.53 13.81 2.76
N ASP A 164 28.43 12.87 2.95
CA ASP A 164 29.10 12.12 1.90
C ASP A 164 28.45 10.74 1.61
N TYR A 165 27.38 10.40 2.33
CA TYR A 165 26.66 9.15 2.10
C TYR A 165 25.51 9.32 1.10
N GLN A 166 25.33 8.29 0.26
CA GLN A 166 24.22 8.10 -0.66
C GLN A 166 23.26 7.08 -0.05
N ILE A 167 22.07 7.52 0.38
CA ILE A 167 21.10 6.67 1.09
C ILE A 167 19.87 6.44 0.22
N GLY A 168 19.63 5.17 -0.13
CA GLY A 168 18.53 4.75 -0.99
C GLY A 168 17.19 4.63 -0.26
N ALA A 169 16.11 4.97 -0.94
CA ALA A 169 14.75 4.66 -0.54
C ALA A 169 13.80 4.67 -1.74
N GLN A 170 12.66 3.96 -1.65
CA GLN A 170 11.70 3.96 -2.74
C GLN A 170 10.86 5.26 -2.73
N ILE A 171 10.63 5.84 -3.91
CA ILE A 171 9.85 7.08 -4.09
C ILE A 171 8.45 6.93 -3.48
N GLY A 172 8.03 7.93 -2.69
CA GLY A 172 6.69 7.98 -2.08
C GLY A 172 6.45 7.02 -0.94
N SER A 173 7.45 6.21 -0.55
CA SER A 173 7.37 5.22 0.52
C SER A 173 7.51 5.84 1.92
N ILE A 174 7.21 5.03 2.94
CA ILE A 174 7.55 5.35 4.33
C ILE A 174 9.06 5.38 4.52
N GLN A 175 9.78 4.51 3.84
CA GLN A 175 11.23 4.42 3.89
C GLN A 175 11.91 5.71 3.41
N ALA A 176 11.34 6.38 2.38
CA ALA A 176 11.82 7.70 1.95
C ALA A 176 11.62 8.80 3.02
N LYS A 177 10.56 8.69 3.83
CA LYS A 177 10.34 9.60 4.98
C LYS A 177 11.34 9.32 6.09
N LEU A 178 11.53 8.03 6.44
CA LEU A 178 12.51 7.61 7.45
C LEU A 178 13.94 8.01 7.06
N ALA A 179 14.30 7.87 5.77
CA ALA A 179 15.59 8.31 5.26
C ALA A 179 15.81 9.81 5.50
N LYS A 180 14.84 10.65 5.17
CA LYS A 180 14.89 12.11 5.39
C LYS A 180 14.89 12.49 6.87
N GLU A 181 14.26 11.69 7.72
CA GLU A 181 14.22 11.91 9.17
C GLU A 181 15.55 11.54 9.85
N HIS A 182 16.09 10.36 9.53
CA HIS A 182 17.28 9.81 10.20
C HIS A 182 18.59 10.25 9.56
N ALA A 183 18.57 10.67 8.29
CA ALA A 183 19.76 11.08 7.55
C ALA A 183 19.56 12.43 6.81
N PRO A 184 19.16 13.51 7.51
CA PRO A 184 18.87 14.80 6.88
C PRO A 184 20.07 15.48 6.21
N ASP A 185 21.30 15.11 6.57
CA ASP A 185 22.52 15.66 5.96
C ASP A 185 23.04 14.80 4.81
N ALA A 186 22.58 13.54 4.67
CA ALA A 186 22.97 12.64 3.60
C ALA A 186 22.26 13.00 2.27
N ASP A 187 22.81 12.52 1.17
CA ASP A 187 22.13 12.58 -0.13
C ASP A 187 21.11 11.43 -0.24
N ILE A 188 19.82 11.74 -0.22
CA ILE A 188 18.75 10.75 -0.31
C ILE A 188 18.43 10.48 -1.78
N VAL A 189 18.80 9.29 -2.23
CA VAL A 189 18.55 8.79 -3.59
C VAL A 189 17.21 8.04 -3.61
N GLU A 190 16.19 8.70 -4.14
CA GLU A 190 14.86 8.08 -4.28
C GLU A 190 14.74 7.40 -5.65
N LEU A 191 14.50 6.07 -5.65
CA LEU A 191 14.33 5.26 -6.85
C LEU A 191 12.91 4.69 -6.93
N SER A 192 12.41 4.43 -8.14
CA SER A 192 11.04 3.94 -8.34
C SER A 192 10.86 2.51 -7.83
N LYS A 193 11.90 1.68 -7.93
CA LYS A 193 11.85 0.24 -7.61
C LYS A 193 12.82 -0.14 -6.51
N VAL A 194 12.41 -1.07 -5.65
CA VAL A 194 13.30 -1.66 -4.64
C VAL A 194 14.40 -2.49 -5.30
N THR A 195 14.12 -3.17 -6.43
CA THR A 195 15.13 -3.87 -7.23
C THR A 195 16.27 -2.97 -7.67
N ASP A 196 15.98 -1.73 -8.08
CA ASP A 196 17.00 -0.75 -8.45
C ASP A 196 17.84 -0.32 -7.23
N ILE A 197 17.20 -0.15 -6.07
CA ILE A 197 17.89 0.16 -4.81
C ILE A 197 18.87 -0.97 -4.46
N ILE A 198 18.44 -2.22 -4.57
CA ILE A 198 19.30 -3.40 -4.33
C ILE A 198 20.47 -3.43 -5.32
N ALA A 199 20.22 -3.20 -6.61
CA ALA A 199 21.26 -3.16 -7.64
C ALA A 199 22.29 -2.05 -7.36
N GLU A 200 21.85 -0.87 -6.94
CA GLU A 200 22.75 0.24 -6.60
C GLU A 200 23.52 0.02 -5.29
N LEU A 201 22.94 -0.68 -4.30
CA LEU A 201 23.68 -1.14 -3.13
C LEU A 201 24.81 -2.12 -3.51
N LEU A 202 24.48 -3.14 -4.31
CA LEU A 202 25.43 -4.17 -4.75
C LEU A 202 26.55 -3.59 -5.63
N SER A 203 26.25 -2.60 -6.45
CA SER A 203 27.24 -1.89 -7.28
C SER A 203 28.07 -0.88 -6.51
N GLY A 204 27.75 -0.61 -5.23
CA GLY A 204 28.46 0.34 -4.37
C GLY A 204 28.14 1.81 -4.62
N LYS A 205 27.13 2.13 -5.43
CA LYS A 205 26.66 3.51 -5.65
C LYS A 205 25.91 4.06 -4.44
N LEU A 206 25.22 3.18 -3.70
CA LEU A 206 24.61 3.54 -2.42
C LEU A 206 25.47 3.05 -1.26
N ASP A 207 25.48 3.82 -0.17
CA ASP A 207 26.14 3.43 1.07
C ASP A 207 25.21 2.58 1.96
N GLY A 208 23.93 2.79 1.85
CA GLY A 208 22.89 2.04 2.52
C GLY A 208 21.51 2.43 2.01
N ALA A 209 20.48 1.73 2.47
CA ALA A 209 19.10 2.02 2.10
C ALA A 209 18.13 1.68 3.22
N PHE A 210 17.02 2.42 3.29
CA PHE A 210 15.88 2.08 4.11
C PHE A 210 14.94 1.18 3.30
N ILE A 211 14.68 -0.02 3.80
CA ILE A 211 13.81 -1.02 3.18
C ILE A 211 12.99 -1.66 4.30
N GLU A 212 11.74 -2.07 4.01
CA GLU A 212 10.97 -2.85 4.95
C GLU A 212 11.67 -4.19 5.24
N THR A 213 11.62 -4.64 6.49
CA THR A 213 12.43 -5.76 6.99
C THR A 213 12.20 -7.05 6.21
N VAL A 214 10.94 -7.37 5.88
CA VAL A 214 10.63 -8.66 5.23
C VAL A 214 11.12 -8.71 3.78
N PRO A 215 10.88 -7.72 2.93
CA PRO A 215 11.53 -7.64 1.62
C PRO A 215 13.06 -7.60 1.70
N ALA A 216 13.62 -6.85 2.65
CA ALA A 216 15.07 -6.81 2.83
C ALA A 216 15.65 -8.20 3.15
N GLN A 217 14.96 -9.00 3.96
CA GLN A 217 15.34 -10.38 4.26
C GLN A 217 15.23 -11.28 3.02
N ALA A 218 14.18 -11.14 2.22
CA ALA A 218 14.01 -11.89 0.99
C ALA A 218 15.14 -11.59 -0.01
N TYR A 219 15.51 -10.31 -0.17
CA TYR A 219 16.65 -9.93 -0.99
C TYR A 219 17.98 -10.44 -0.43
N ALA A 220 18.22 -10.35 0.89
CA ALA A 220 19.45 -10.85 1.49
C ALA A 220 19.60 -12.39 1.41
N ALA A 221 18.49 -13.12 1.33
CA ALA A 221 18.52 -14.56 1.09
C ALA A 221 19.04 -14.92 -0.31
N ASN A 222 18.78 -14.06 -1.31
CA ASN A 222 19.22 -14.23 -2.69
C ASN A 222 20.57 -13.55 -2.98
N TYR A 223 20.91 -12.48 -2.24
CA TYR A 223 22.14 -11.69 -2.37
C TYR A 223 22.88 -11.67 -1.04
N PRO A 224 23.76 -12.66 -0.77
CA PRO A 224 24.45 -12.81 0.51
C PRO A 224 25.44 -11.67 0.83
N GLU A 225 25.68 -10.78 -0.11
CA GLU A 225 26.44 -9.54 0.08
C GLU A 225 25.67 -8.49 0.89
N LEU A 226 24.34 -8.58 0.92
CA LEU A 226 23.48 -7.65 1.66
C LEU A 226 23.45 -7.97 3.16
N ASN A 227 23.35 -6.94 3.96
CA ASN A 227 23.29 -7.03 5.41
C ASN A 227 22.26 -6.05 5.98
N LEU A 228 21.31 -6.57 6.73
CA LEU A 228 20.37 -5.78 7.52
C LEU A 228 21.08 -5.42 8.84
N VAL A 229 21.54 -4.20 8.96
CA VAL A 229 22.42 -3.79 10.07
C VAL A 229 21.70 -3.09 11.22
N LEU A 230 20.57 -2.44 10.96
CA LEU A 230 19.81 -1.72 11.99
C LEU A 230 18.32 -1.96 11.81
N ASP A 231 17.63 -2.15 12.93
CA ASP A 231 16.18 -1.99 13.00
C ASP A 231 15.85 -0.50 13.07
N VAL A 232 14.86 -0.05 12.30
CA VAL A 232 14.44 1.34 12.24
C VAL A 232 13.07 1.47 12.92
N PRO A 233 12.94 2.20 14.04
CA PRO A 233 11.66 2.38 14.70
C PRO A 233 10.64 3.09 13.81
N TYR A 234 9.41 2.58 13.78
CA TYR A 234 8.29 3.16 13.06
C TYR A 234 6.98 2.95 13.84
N GLU A 235 6.19 4.03 14.06
CA GLU A 235 5.03 3.98 14.95
C GLU A 235 3.79 3.30 14.33
N ALA A 236 3.62 3.40 13.00
CA ALA A 236 2.46 2.82 12.30
C ALA A 236 2.80 1.42 11.77
N GLU A 237 2.84 0.47 12.66
CA GLU A 237 3.17 -0.91 12.33
C GLU A 237 2.06 -1.59 11.53
N GLY A 238 2.46 -2.34 10.49
CA GLY A 238 1.62 -3.26 9.76
C GLY A 238 1.18 -2.78 8.38
N SER A 239 0.77 -3.77 7.60
CA SER A 239 0.34 -3.61 6.21
C SER A 239 -1.17 -3.63 6.10
N VAL A 240 -1.71 -2.74 5.27
CA VAL A 240 -3.15 -2.50 5.10
C VAL A 240 -3.52 -2.43 3.63
N VAL A 241 -4.75 -2.75 3.30
CA VAL A 241 -5.33 -2.51 1.97
C VAL A 241 -5.75 -1.04 1.88
N GLY A 242 -5.26 -0.34 0.86
CA GLY A 242 -5.76 0.98 0.50
C GLY A 242 -7.07 0.84 -0.27
N ILE A 243 -8.08 1.61 0.10
CA ILE A 243 -9.43 1.53 -0.48
C ILE A 243 -9.88 2.92 -0.87
N ASN A 244 -10.54 3.03 -2.02
CA ASN A 244 -11.13 4.29 -2.45
C ASN A 244 -12.02 4.89 -1.35
N LYS A 245 -11.77 6.15 -1.00
CA LYS A 245 -12.34 6.82 0.19
C LYS A 245 -13.87 6.87 0.21
N ASP A 246 -14.52 6.87 -0.96
CA ASP A 246 -15.98 6.94 -1.05
C ASP A 246 -16.65 5.55 -1.01
N ASN A 247 -15.87 4.47 -0.77
CA ASN A 247 -16.38 3.10 -0.81
C ASN A 247 -16.39 2.44 0.57
N ALA A 248 -17.15 3.02 1.49
CA ALA A 248 -17.24 2.52 2.87
C ALA A 248 -17.81 1.09 2.97
N ALA A 249 -18.69 0.69 2.03
CA ALA A 249 -19.19 -0.68 1.97
C ALA A 249 -18.07 -1.69 1.61
N LEU A 250 -17.19 -1.35 0.65
CA LEU A 250 -16.04 -2.17 0.30
C LEU A 250 -15.04 -2.23 1.47
N LEU A 251 -14.78 -1.10 2.14
CA LEU A 251 -13.91 -1.08 3.33
C LEU A 251 -14.43 -2.03 4.43
N ALA A 252 -15.73 -1.97 4.74
CA ALA A 252 -16.33 -2.84 5.74
C ALA A 252 -16.24 -4.32 5.33
N ALA A 253 -16.52 -4.64 4.05
CA ALA A 253 -16.42 -5.99 3.53
C ALA A 253 -14.97 -6.51 3.56
N VAL A 254 -14.01 -5.72 3.12
CA VAL A 254 -12.56 -6.07 3.17
C VAL A 254 -12.11 -6.34 4.60
N ASN A 255 -12.53 -5.52 5.58
CA ASN A 255 -12.19 -5.74 6.98
C ASN A 255 -12.72 -7.07 7.52
N LEU A 256 -13.96 -7.45 7.17
CA LEU A 256 -14.52 -8.76 7.56
C LEU A 256 -13.74 -9.91 6.91
N ILE A 257 -13.39 -9.78 5.63
CA ILE A 257 -12.66 -10.81 4.87
C ILE A 257 -11.23 -10.97 5.41
N ILE A 258 -10.54 -9.86 5.72
CA ILE A 258 -9.21 -9.90 6.37
C ILE A 258 -9.32 -10.60 7.74
N GLY A 259 -10.32 -10.23 8.56
CA GLY A 259 -10.56 -10.87 9.85
C GLY A 259 -10.75 -12.38 9.70
N GLN A 260 -11.51 -12.83 8.70
CA GLN A 260 -11.70 -14.24 8.40
C GLN A 260 -10.38 -14.92 7.97
N ALA A 261 -9.61 -14.31 7.07
CA ALA A 261 -8.33 -14.87 6.61
C ALA A 261 -7.28 -15.00 7.73
N LEU A 262 -7.32 -14.08 8.71
CA LEU A 262 -6.47 -14.16 9.91
C LEU A 262 -6.94 -15.26 10.88
N GLU A 263 -8.25 -15.42 11.05
CA GLU A 263 -8.84 -16.38 11.99
C GLU A 263 -8.75 -17.82 11.49
N ASP A 264 -8.99 -18.06 10.19
CA ASP A 264 -8.97 -19.40 9.58
C ASP A 264 -7.57 -19.88 9.18
N GLY A 265 -6.55 -19.01 9.31
CA GLY A 265 -5.15 -19.31 8.98
C GLY A 265 -4.78 -19.13 7.50
N SER A 266 -5.71 -18.72 6.64
CA SER A 266 -5.44 -18.50 5.22
C SER A 266 -4.32 -17.46 5.02
N MET A 267 -4.33 -16.38 5.80
CA MET A 267 -3.27 -15.36 5.71
C MET A 267 -1.89 -15.92 6.05
N ALA A 268 -1.78 -16.74 7.09
CA ALA A 268 -0.52 -17.40 7.45
C ALA A 268 -0.02 -18.34 6.35
N GLN A 269 -0.94 -19.04 5.68
CA GLN A 269 -0.59 -19.90 4.53
C GLN A 269 -0.11 -19.06 3.34
N PHE A 270 -0.80 -17.95 3.00
CA PHE A 270 -0.36 -17.04 1.91
C PHE A 270 1.05 -16.51 2.14
N VAL A 271 1.38 -16.13 3.38
CA VAL A 271 2.73 -15.68 3.75
C VAL A 271 3.75 -16.81 3.61
N ALA A 272 3.42 -18.02 4.05
CA ALA A 272 4.33 -19.17 3.96
C ALA A 272 4.63 -19.51 2.48
N ASP A 273 3.59 -19.60 1.66
CA ASP A 273 3.70 -19.93 0.23
C ASP A 273 4.49 -18.86 -0.53
N ALA A 274 4.24 -17.58 -0.23
CA ALA A 274 4.95 -16.47 -0.85
C ALA A 274 6.43 -16.45 -0.46
N ASN A 275 6.77 -16.75 0.80
CA ASN A 275 8.16 -16.86 1.24
C ASN A 275 8.88 -18.03 0.54
N GLU A 276 8.21 -19.18 0.35
CA GLU A 276 8.78 -20.30 -0.40
C GLU A 276 9.06 -19.93 -1.87
N LEU A 277 8.14 -19.19 -2.50
CA LEU A 277 8.30 -18.70 -3.87
C LEU A 277 9.40 -17.64 -3.99
N ALA A 278 9.56 -16.78 -2.99
CA ALA A 278 10.58 -15.72 -2.97
C ALA A 278 11.99 -16.25 -2.66
N ALA A 279 12.12 -17.48 -2.16
CA ALA A 279 13.41 -18.09 -1.83
C ALA A 279 14.03 -18.79 -3.05
N GLY A 280 15.31 -18.50 -3.35
CA GLY A 280 16.13 -19.22 -4.32
C GLY A 280 15.85 -18.91 -5.80
N ASP A 281 16.24 -19.83 -6.68
CA ASP A 281 16.34 -19.69 -8.15
C ASP A 281 15.06 -19.14 -8.85
N LYS A 282 13.92 -19.19 -8.20
CA LYS A 282 12.66 -18.65 -8.75
C LYS A 282 12.65 -17.11 -8.84
N PHE A 283 13.60 -16.46 -8.19
CA PHE A 283 13.76 -15.00 -8.18
C PHE A 283 14.82 -14.51 -9.19
N GLU A 284 15.69 -15.41 -9.69
CA GLU A 284 16.80 -15.09 -10.59
C GLU A 284 16.37 -14.47 -11.93
N GLY A 285 15.14 -14.71 -12.39
CA GLY A 285 14.63 -14.19 -13.66
C GLY A 285 14.31 -12.68 -13.66
N LEU A 286 14.43 -11.99 -12.53
CA LEU A 286 14.12 -10.56 -12.44
C LEU A 286 15.33 -9.64 -12.63
N LEU A 287 16.53 -10.16 -12.44
CA LEU A 287 17.77 -9.42 -12.69
C LEU A 287 18.57 -10.14 -13.77
N ASP A 288 19.08 -9.41 -14.74
CA ASP A 288 20.04 -9.93 -15.71
C ASP A 288 21.42 -10.19 -15.05
N GLU A 289 22.37 -10.71 -15.82
CA GLU A 289 23.74 -10.96 -15.36
C GLU A 289 24.50 -9.71 -14.88
N ASN A 290 23.93 -8.51 -15.07
CA ASN A 290 24.45 -7.23 -14.63
C ASN A 290 23.68 -6.67 -13.42
N GLY A 291 22.70 -7.42 -12.88
CA GLY A 291 21.86 -6.97 -11.77
C GLY A 291 20.77 -5.96 -12.18
N GLN A 292 20.41 -5.93 -13.48
CA GLN A 292 19.32 -5.09 -13.99
C GLN A 292 18.07 -5.93 -14.24
N VAL A 293 16.90 -5.34 -14.06
CA VAL A 293 15.63 -6.02 -14.34
C VAL A 293 15.61 -6.47 -15.80
N ALA A 294 15.46 -7.77 -16.02
CA ALA A 294 15.34 -8.32 -17.36
C ALA A 294 14.08 -7.74 -18.04
N GLU A 295 14.24 -7.15 -19.25
CA GLU A 295 13.15 -6.63 -20.06
C GLU A 295 12.18 -7.73 -20.55
#